data_cd718163e30054c040774824079611c4
#
_entry.id   cd718163e30054c040774824079611c4
#
_cell.length_a   1.000
_cell.length_b   1.000
_cell.length_c   1.000
_cell.angle_alpha   90.00
_cell.angle_beta   90.00
_cell.angle_gamma   90.00
#
_symmetry.space_group_name_H-M   'P 1'
#
loop_
_entity.id
_entity.type
_entity.pdbx_description
1 polymer ?
#
loop_
_entity_poly.entity_id
_entity_poly.type
_entity_poly.pdbx_seq_one_letter_code
_entity_poly.pdbx_strand_id
1 'polypeptide(L)'
;MKEKIKTDIKNRQDIKILVDAFYGKVQTDATIGYLFTKVANVNWEKHLPIMYDFWDNILFHSGNFEGNPMMKHRILNQKSPLTETHFKHWNKLWKKTVDDLFEGPKASEVKIRAQSIS
;
A
#
# COMPACT_ATOMS: atom_id res chain seq x y z
N MET A 1 8.01 20.75 23.08
CA MET A 1 8.38 19.75 22.08
C MET A 1 7.88 20.22 20.71
N LYS A 2 8.77 20.31 19.74
CA LYS A 2 8.37 20.74 18.41
C LYS A 2 7.64 19.62 17.70
N GLU A 3 6.43 19.88 17.24
CA GLU A 3 5.74 18.96 16.36
C GLU A 3 6.46 18.91 15.01
N LYS A 4 6.63 17.71 14.51
CA LYS A 4 7.22 17.51 13.19
C LYS A 4 6.19 17.93 12.14
N ILE A 5 6.54 18.92 11.32
CA ILE A 5 5.69 19.35 10.23
C ILE A 5 5.72 18.28 9.14
N LYS A 6 4.57 17.71 8.83
CA LYS A 6 4.43 16.75 7.75
C LYS A 6 4.27 17.49 6.44
N THR A 7 4.88 16.96 5.39
CA THR A 7 4.73 17.48 4.04
C THR A 7 3.90 16.51 3.21
N ASP A 8 3.45 16.96 2.04
CA ASP A 8 2.76 16.08 1.10
C ASP A 8 3.76 15.14 0.40
N ILE A 9 3.23 14.12 -0.26
CA ILE A 9 4.01 13.21 -1.10
C ILE A 9 4.42 13.98 -2.37
N LYS A 10 5.72 14.15 -2.58
CA LYS A 10 6.25 15.03 -3.64
C LYS A 10 6.84 14.28 -4.82
N ASN A 11 7.34 13.07 -4.59
CA ASN A 11 8.13 12.36 -5.58
C ASN A 11 8.17 10.86 -5.27
N ARG A 12 8.86 10.10 -6.12
CA ARG A 12 9.02 8.66 -5.97
C ARG A 12 9.72 8.27 -4.66
N GLN A 13 10.65 9.07 -4.18
CA GLN A 13 11.33 8.79 -2.91
C GLN A 13 10.35 8.78 -1.74
N ASP A 14 9.40 9.71 -1.73
CA ASP A 14 8.34 9.74 -0.71
C ASP A 14 7.43 8.52 -0.81
N ILE A 15 7.12 8.09 -2.03
CA ILE A 15 6.35 6.86 -2.27
C ILE A 15 7.08 5.65 -1.69
N LYS A 16 8.38 5.55 -1.90
CA LYS A 16 9.19 4.44 -1.34
C LYS A 16 9.14 4.43 0.18
N ILE A 17 9.27 5.59 0.80
CA ILE A 17 9.19 5.72 2.27
C ILE A 17 7.84 5.21 2.77
N LEU A 18 6.75 5.62 2.12
CA LEU A 18 5.40 5.23 2.49
C LEU A 18 5.18 3.72 2.32
N VAL A 19 5.51 3.20 1.14
CA VAL A 19 5.30 1.79 0.80
C VAL A 19 6.13 0.88 1.71
N ASP A 20 7.40 1.22 1.94
CA ASP A 20 8.27 0.43 2.80
C ASP A 20 7.77 0.42 4.25
N ALA A 21 7.32 1.55 4.77
CA ALA A 21 6.77 1.65 6.11
C ALA A 21 5.49 0.82 6.25
N PHE A 22 4.61 0.88 5.24
CA PHE A 22 3.36 0.13 5.24
C PHE A 22 3.62 -1.39 5.22
N TYR A 23 4.41 -1.88 4.28
CA TYR A 23 4.66 -3.32 4.18
C TYR A 23 5.53 -3.85 5.31
N GLY A 24 6.35 -3.01 5.94
CA GLY A 24 7.00 -3.37 7.19
C GLY A 24 6.01 -3.71 8.29
N LYS A 25 4.92 -2.96 8.39
CA LYS A 25 3.83 -3.24 9.33
C LYS A 25 3.02 -4.47 8.91
N VAL A 26 2.72 -4.60 7.62
CA VAL A 26 1.92 -5.71 7.08
C VAL A 26 2.56 -7.07 7.38
N GLN A 27 3.87 -7.19 7.22
CA GLN A 27 4.56 -8.46 7.42
C GLN A 27 4.41 -9.03 8.83
N THR A 28 4.25 -8.17 9.82
CA THR A 28 4.11 -8.57 11.22
C THR A 28 2.66 -8.43 11.73
N ASP A 29 1.73 -8.04 10.86
CA ASP A 29 0.35 -7.84 11.26
C ASP A 29 -0.36 -9.17 11.50
N ALA A 30 -1.05 -9.28 12.64
CA ALA A 30 -1.71 -10.52 13.06
C ALA A 30 -2.92 -10.88 12.19
N THR A 31 -3.54 -9.90 11.54
CA THR A 31 -4.78 -10.11 10.78
C THR A 31 -4.51 -10.43 9.31
N ILE A 32 -3.59 -9.70 8.66
CA ILE A 32 -3.38 -9.80 7.21
C ILE A 32 -1.98 -10.27 6.82
N GLY A 33 -1.02 -10.29 7.75
CA GLY A 33 0.37 -10.63 7.42
C GLY A 33 0.50 -11.99 6.75
N TYR A 34 -0.25 -13.00 7.20
CA TYR A 34 -0.18 -14.35 6.65
C TYR A 34 -0.56 -14.43 5.17
N LEU A 35 -1.43 -13.53 4.69
CA LEU A 35 -1.82 -13.49 3.28
C LEU A 35 -0.62 -13.20 2.38
N PHE A 36 0.30 -12.38 2.84
CA PHE A 36 1.49 -11.99 2.10
C PHE A 36 2.64 -12.97 2.30
N THR A 37 2.86 -13.42 3.54
CA THR A 37 4.03 -14.23 3.89
C THR A 37 3.83 -15.73 3.64
N LYS A 38 2.63 -16.24 3.84
CA LYS A 38 2.33 -17.69 3.75
C LYS A 38 1.50 -18.05 2.53
N VAL A 39 0.42 -17.32 2.26
CA VAL A 39 -0.51 -17.64 1.17
C VAL A 39 0.06 -17.19 -0.19
N ALA A 40 0.36 -15.92 -0.34
CA ALA A 40 0.93 -15.36 -1.56
C ALA A 40 2.42 -15.65 -1.69
N ASN A 41 3.11 -15.87 -0.57
CA ASN A 41 4.54 -16.11 -0.50
C ASN A 41 5.31 -15.03 -1.29
N VAL A 42 5.09 -13.78 -0.94
CA VAL A 42 5.58 -12.61 -1.67
C VAL A 42 7.10 -12.54 -1.64
N ASN A 43 7.70 -12.36 -2.83
CA ASN A 43 9.10 -11.99 -2.93
C ASN A 43 9.21 -10.45 -2.81
N TRP A 44 9.62 -9.98 -1.64
CA TRP A 44 9.63 -8.55 -1.34
C TRP A 44 10.59 -7.76 -2.22
N GLU A 45 11.71 -8.34 -2.62
CA GLU A 45 12.65 -7.66 -3.51
C GLU A 45 12.03 -7.32 -4.86
N LYS A 46 11.10 -8.15 -5.34
CA LYS A 46 10.38 -7.93 -6.60
C LYS A 46 9.10 -7.14 -6.39
N HIS A 47 8.39 -7.40 -5.27
CA HIS A 47 7.08 -6.81 -5.01
C HIS A 47 7.16 -5.32 -4.70
N LEU A 48 8.11 -4.91 -3.86
CA LEU A 48 8.20 -3.51 -3.45
C LEU A 48 8.42 -2.55 -4.63
N PRO A 49 9.35 -2.81 -5.56
CA PRO A 49 9.49 -1.95 -6.74
C PRO A 49 8.24 -1.86 -7.59
N ILE A 50 7.48 -2.95 -7.70
CA ILE A 50 6.19 -2.95 -8.42
C ILE A 50 5.20 -2.02 -7.74
N MET A 51 5.16 -2.02 -6.42
CA MET A 51 4.29 -1.14 -5.65
C MET A 51 4.74 0.33 -5.74
N TYR A 52 6.04 0.59 -5.80
CA TYR A 52 6.52 1.95 -6.06
C TYR A 52 6.05 2.46 -7.41
N ASP A 53 6.16 1.63 -8.44
CA ASP A 53 5.71 1.96 -9.80
C ASP A 53 4.21 2.18 -9.84
N PHE A 54 3.45 1.33 -9.17
CA PHE A 54 2.00 1.42 -9.09
C PHE A 54 1.55 2.77 -8.52
N TRP A 55 2.05 3.14 -7.34
CA TRP A 55 1.66 4.38 -6.70
C TRP A 55 2.22 5.62 -7.39
N ASP A 56 3.43 5.54 -7.94
CA ASP A 56 4.02 6.61 -8.75
C ASP A 56 3.16 6.90 -9.98
N ASN A 57 2.69 5.84 -10.65
CA ASN A 57 1.79 5.99 -11.79
C ASN A 57 0.45 6.63 -11.38
N ILE A 58 -0.14 6.20 -10.27
CA ILE A 58 -1.42 6.75 -9.78
C ILE A 58 -1.29 8.23 -9.43
N LEU A 59 -0.25 8.60 -8.69
CA LEU A 59 -0.11 9.97 -8.17
C LEU A 59 0.48 10.96 -9.17
N PHE A 60 1.41 10.51 -10.01
CA PHE A 60 2.19 11.38 -10.88
C PHE A 60 2.08 11.02 -12.36
N HIS A 61 1.23 10.06 -12.70
CA HIS A 61 0.99 9.63 -14.09
C HIS A 61 2.26 9.24 -14.83
N SER A 62 3.17 8.52 -14.13
CA SER A 62 4.49 8.17 -14.66
C SER A 62 4.45 7.21 -15.86
N GLY A 63 3.38 6.40 -15.96
CA GLY A 63 3.28 5.37 -16.99
C GLY A 63 4.13 4.11 -16.73
N ASN A 64 4.78 4.02 -15.59
CA ASN A 64 5.72 2.93 -15.29
C ASN A 64 5.05 1.61 -14.87
N PHE A 65 3.78 1.66 -14.48
CA PHE A 65 3.10 0.47 -13.98
C PHE A 65 2.27 -0.20 -15.10
N GLU A 66 2.55 -1.49 -15.31
CA GLU A 66 1.72 -2.38 -16.10
C GLU A 66 1.27 -3.52 -15.19
N GLY A 67 -0.03 -3.70 -15.03
CA GLY A 67 -0.53 -4.76 -14.18
C GLY A 67 -2.00 -4.58 -13.85
N ASN A 68 -2.56 -5.60 -13.21
CA ASN A 68 -3.96 -5.61 -12.84
C ASN A 68 -4.10 -6.04 -11.37
N PRO A 69 -4.20 -5.08 -10.42
CA PRO A 69 -4.33 -5.43 -9.01
C PRO A 69 -5.61 -6.23 -8.70
N MET A 70 -6.69 -5.96 -9.43
CA MET A 70 -7.94 -6.71 -9.23
C MET A 70 -7.79 -8.18 -9.61
N MET A 71 -7.06 -8.48 -10.68
CA MET A 71 -6.77 -9.85 -11.08
C MET A 71 -5.93 -10.56 -10.01
N LYS A 72 -4.93 -9.88 -9.47
CA LYS A 72 -4.09 -10.45 -8.39
C LYS A 72 -4.89 -10.72 -7.13
N HIS A 73 -5.84 -9.86 -6.80
CA HIS A 73 -6.75 -10.06 -5.67
C HIS A 73 -7.63 -11.30 -5.90
N ARG A 74 -8.13 -11.51 -7.11
CA ARG A 74 -8.92 -12.70 -7.45
C ARG A 74 -8.11 -13.99 -7.31
N ILE A 75 -6.87 -13.99 -7.78
CA ILE A 75 -5.98 -15.14 -7.67
C ILE A 75 -5.71 -15.46 -6.21
N LEU A 76 -5.42 -14.46 -5.39
CA LEU A 76 -5.20 -14.64 -3.95
C LEU A 76 -6.45 -15.16 -3.27
N ASN A 77 -7.63 -14.66 -3.62
CA ASN A 77 -8.91 -15.11 -3.06
C ASN A 77 -9.19 -16.59 -3.35
N GLN A 78 -8.73 -17.10 -4.48
CA GLN A 78 -8.85 -18.54 -4.82
C GLN A 78 -8.00 -19.39 -3.90
N LYS A 79 -6.86 -18.87 -3.43
CA LYS A 79 -5.95 -19.59 -2.52
C LYS A 79 -6.41 -19.53 -1.06
N SER A 80 -6.92 -18.36 -0.66
CA SER A 80 -7.43 -18.11 0.69
C SER A 80 -8.48 -17.02 0.59
N PRO A 81 -9.71 -17.23 1.09
CA PRO A 81 -10.75 -16.22 0.97
C PRO A 81 -10.34 -14.87 1.54
N LEU A 82 -10.55 -13.82 0.74
CA LEU A 82 -10.35 -12.44 1.17
C LEU A 82 -11.68 -11.91 1.70
N THR A 83 -11.71 -11.55 2.97
CA THR A 83 -12.92 -11.08 3.63
C THR A 83 -12.98 -9.56 3.69
N GLU A 84 -14.18 -9.05 3.96
CA GLU A 84 -14.36 -7.62 4.23
C GLU A 84 -13.47 -7.15 5.39
N THR A 85 -13.28 -7.98 6.40
CA THR A 85 -12.40 -7.70 7.53
C THR A 85 -10.96 -7.50 7.05
N HIS A 86 -10.47 -8.33 6.14
CA HIS A 86 -9.12 -8.18 5.56
C HIS A 86 -8.96 -6.83 4.86
N PHE A 87 -9.91 -6.46 4.01
CA PHE A 87 -9.86 -5.19 3.27
C PHE A 87 -9.98 -3.98 4.18
N LYS A 88 -10.87 -4.02 5.16
CA LYS A 88 -11.01 -2.95 6.15
C LYS A 88 -9.75 -2.77 6.96
N HIS A 89 -9.14 -3.86 7.40
CA HIS A 89 -7.91 -3.83 8.18
C HIS A 89 -6.75 -3.28 7.35
N TRP A 90 -6.62 -3.75 6.09
CA TRP A 90 -5.61 -3.26 5.16
C TRP A 90 -5.74 -1.74 4.95
N ASN A 91 -6.95 -1.27 4.68
CA ASN A 91 -7.20 0.18 4.50
C ASN A 91 -6.91 0.98 5.77
N LYS A 92 -7.28 0.47 6.92
CA LYS A 92 -7.00 1.11 8.21
C LYS A 92 -5.51 1.28 8.43
N LEU A 93 -4.76 0.23 8.17
CA LEU A 93 -3.30 0.21 8.32
C LEU A 93 -2.63 1.18 7.34
N TRP A 94 -3.12 1.21 6.09
CA TRP A 94 -2.65 2.13 5.06
C TRP A 94 -2.89 3.59 5.44
N LYS A 95 -4.12 3.92 5.83
CA LYS A 95 -4.49 5.27 6.25
C LYS A 95 -3.64 5.75 7.42
N LYS A 96 -3.44 4.89 8.40
CA LYS A 96 -2.61 5.22 9.56
C LYS A 96 -1.18 5.50 9.13
N THR A 97 -0.62 4.69 8.26
CA THR A 97 0.75 4.87 7.77
C THR A 97 0.89 6.18 7.00
N VAL A 98 -0.06 6.49 6.13
CA VAL A 98 -0.08 7.77 5.40
C VAL A 98 -0.13 8.94 6.39
N ASP A 99 -1.06 8.89 7.33
CA ASP A 99 -1.26 9.99 8.29
C ASP A 99 -0.07 10.20 9.22
N ASP A 100 0.66 9.13 9.53
CA ASP A 100 1.88 9.21 10.35
C ASP A 100 3.02 9.91 9.61
N LEU A 101 3.07 9.84 8.30
CA LEU A 101 4.22 10.26 7.50
C LEU A 101 3.97 11.52 6.66
N PHE A 102 2.75 11.71 6.15
CA PHE A 102 2.45 12.74 5.16
C PHE A 102 1.12 13.45 5.44
N GLU A 103 0.99 14.66 4.88
CA GLU A 103 -0.23 15.46 4.94
C GLU A 103 -0.32 16.33 3.69
N GLY A 104 -1.47 16.33 3.01
CA GLY A 104 -1.70 17.15 1.84
C GLY A 104 -2.59 16.48 0.81
N PRO A 105 -2.80 17.13 -0.37
CA PRO A 105 -3.68 16.60 -1.42
C PRO A 105 -3.27 15.21 -1.93
N LYS A 106 -1.97 14.96 -2.15
CA LYS A 106 -1.49 13.64 -2.59
C LYS A 106 -1.64 12.59 -1.50
N ALA A 107 -1.38 12.94 -0.24
CA ALA A 107 -1.62 12.05 0.89
C ALA A 107 -3.11 11.67 0.97
N SER A 108 -4.01 12.62 0.78
CA SER A 108 -5.45 12.35 0.72
C SER A 108 -5.81 11.45 -0.45
N GLU A 109 -5.22 11.69 -1.60
CA GLU A 109 -5.47 10.91 -2.83
C GLU A 109 -5.08 9.44 -2.65
N VAL A 110 -3.92 9.13 -2.06
CA VAL A 110 -3.49 7.72 -1.87
C VAL A 110 -4.43 6.99 -0.93
N LYS A 111 -5.01 7.67 0.05
CA LYS A 111 -5.99 7.05 0.95
C LYS A 111 -7.27 6.69 0.22
N ILE A 112 -7.79 7.61 -0.60
CA ILE A 112 -9.02 7.40 -1.37
C ILE A 112 -8.83 6.33 -2.45
N ARG A 113 -7.72 6.38 -3.19
CA ARG A 113 -7.41 5.41 -4.25
C ARG A 113 -7.25 4.01 -3.70
N ALA A 114 -6.65 3.85 -2.52
CA ALA A 114 -6.50 2.55 -1.88
C ALA A 114 -7.86 1.90 -1.57
N GLN A 115 -8.84 2.68 -1.14
CA GLN A 115 -10.20 2.18 -0.91
C GLN A 115 -10.85 1.65 -2.18
N SER A 116 -10.61 2.28 -3.33
CA SER A 116 -11.17 1.86 -4.62
C SER A 116 -10.54 0.57 -5.16
N ILE A 117 -9.31 0.27 -4.75
CA ILE A 117 -8.53 -0.86 -5.26
C ILE A 117 -8.71 -2.11 -4.40
N SER A 118 -8.92 -1.94 -3.11
CA SER A 118 -9.02 -3.05 -2.15
C SER A 118 -10.38 -3.78 -2.11
#